data_1a1b73f61dd6cdd1f0f6cc407517b34f
#
_entry.id   1a1b73f61dd6cdd1f0f6cc407517b34f
#
_cell.length_a   1.000
_cell.length_b   1.000
_cell.length_c   1.000
_cell.angle_alpha   90.00
_cell.angle_beta   90.00
_cell.angle_gamma   90.00
#
_symmetry.space_group_name_H-M   'P 1'
#
loop_
_entity.id
_entity.type
_entity.pdbx_description
1 polymer ?
#
loop_
_entity_poly.entity_id
_entity_poly.type
_entity_poly.pdbx_seq_one_letter_code
_entity_poly.pdbx_strand_id
1 'polypeptide(L)'
;MTRRPRQATPGARAGVTLVEVLLAVFILGTCLLGIMQGITACVGVFDASTFVKQASNVLARGDAEHPLVIQNDPVEDLAVAPDGSLLDGWTYERECLEDEDEDGLFEVRTRVAQGPGGEGNERTFVRLLYVPDAGGSSK
;
A
#
# COMPACT_ATOMS: atom_id res chain seq x y z
N MET A 1 46.01 51.45 51.28
CA MET A 1 44.95 50.68 50.61
C MET A 1 45.59 49.71 49.61
N THR A 2 45.85 48.48 50.01
CA THR A 2 46.54 47.44 49.22
C THR A 2 45.49 46.53 48.57
N ARG A 3 45.33 46.63 47.24
CA ARG A 3 44.47 45.70 46.44
C ARG A 3 45.17 44.33 46.35
N ARG A 4 44.52 43.30 46.94
CA ARG A 4 44.92 41.91 46.75
C ARG A 4 44.57 41.47 45.32
N PRO A 5 45.50 40.87 44.58
CA PRO A 5 45.18 40.26 43.28
C PRO A 5 44.30 39.02 43.47
N ARG A 6 43.20 38.98 42.70
CA ARG A 6 42.30 37.85 42.59
C ARG A 6 43.05 36.70 41.89
N GLN A 7 43.38 35.68 42.59
CA GLN A 7 43.89 34.41 42.00
C GLN A 7 42.76 33.80 41.18
N ALA A 8 43.00 33.74 39.87
CA ALA A 8 42.17 32.95 38.95
C ALA A 8 42.43 31.47 39.24
N THR A 9 41.45 30.78 39.71
CA THR A 9 41.43 29.31 39.87
C THR A 9 41.58 28.70 38.46
N PRO A 10 42.58 27.87 38.20
CA PRO A 10 42.67 27.14 36.93
C PRO A 10 41.51 26.16 36.87
N GLY A 11 40.62 26.38 35.91
CA GLY A 11 39.50 25.48 35.63
C GLY A 11 40.03 24.07 35.40
N ALA A 12 39.62 23.16 36.26
CA ALA A 12 39.92 21.73 36.13
C ALA A 12 39.43 21.28 34.76
N ARG A 13 40.34 21.00 33.82
CA ARG A 13 40.00 20.30 32.60
C ARG A 13 39.60 18.89 32.99
N ALA A 14 38.27 18.65 33.08
CA ALA A 14 37.75 17.31 33.22
C ALA A 14 38.18 16.51 32.00
N GLY A 15 39.03 15.55 32.16
CA GLY A 15 39.38 14.61 31.10
C GLY A 15 38.18 13.69 30.85
N VAL A 16 37.86 13.46 29.59
CA VAL A 16 36.80 12.52 29.18
C VAL A 16 37.22 11.11 29.66
N THR A 17 36.36 10.44 30.38
CA THR A 17 36.63 9.08 30.86
C THR A 17 36.43 8.06 29.74
N LEU A 18 37.20 6.96 29.78
CA LEU A 18 37.06 5.87 28.79
C LEU A 18 35.61 5.34 28.74
N VAL A 19 34.94 5.29 29.90
CA VAL A 19 33.54 4.83 30.01
C VAL A 19 32.59 5.76 29.30
N GLU A 20 32.81 7.07 29.35
CA GLU A 20 31.97 8.07 28.65
C GLU A 20 32.06 7.93 27.14
N VAL A 21 33.26 7.67 26.61
CA VAL A 21 33.46 7.42 25.18
C VAL A 21 32.78 6.12 24.74
N LEU A 22 32.91 5.04 25.54
CA LEU A 22 32.25 3.79 25.24
C LEU A 22 30.72 3.92 25.25
N LEU A 23 30.18 4.64 26.23
CA LEU A 23 28.75 4.91 26.33
C LEU A 23 28.25 5.74 25.12
N ALA A 24 28.98 6.78 24.75
CA ALA A 24 28.65 7.62 23.61
C ALA A 24 28.62 6.81 22.29
N VAL A 25 29.62 5.95 22.06
CA VAL A 25 29.67 5.09 20.87
C VAL A 25 28.54 4.06 20.88
N PHE A 26 28.20 3.50 22.04
CA PHE A 26 27.08 2.58 22.17
C PHE A 26 25.74 3.25 21.84
N ILE A 27 25.47 4.45 22.39
CA ILE A 27 24.27 5.22 22.10
C ILE A 27 24.23 5.59 20.62
N LEU A 28 25.34 6.06 20.06
CA LEU A 28 25.42 6.40 18.63
C LEU A 28 25.10 5.19 17.75
N GLY A 29 25.67 4.02 18.05
CA GLY A 29 25.43 2.78 17.33
C GLY A 29 23.97 2.35 17.35
N THR A 30 23.33 2.38 18.53
CA THR A 30 21.91 2.04 18.66
C THR A 30 21.00 3.02 17.93
N CYS A 31 21.30 4.32 17.97
CA CYS A 31 20.56 5.34 17.21
C CYS A 31 20.67 5.11 15.70
N LEU A 32 21.87 4.79 15.20
CA LEU A 32 22.11 4.53 13.78
C LEU A 32 21.31 3.32 13.28
N LEU A 33 21.30 2.23 14.07
CA LEU A 33 20.47 1.05 13.76
C LEU A 33 18.98 1.38 13.70
N GLY A 34 18.49 2.18 14.66
CA GLY A 34 17.08 2.64 14.65
C GLY A 34 16.72 3.46 13.43
N ILE A 35 17.59 4.35 12.99
CA ILE A 35 17.39 5.16 11.77
C ILE A 35 17.35 4.26 10.54
N MET A 36 18.28 3.33 10.41
CA MET A 36 18.30 2.38 9.29
C MET A 36 17.03 1.56 9.18
N GLN A 37 16.54 1.03 10.30
CA GLN A 37 15.27 0.30 10.34
C GLN A 37 14.09 1.19 9.94
N GLY A 38 14.07 2.43 10.41
CA GLY A 38 13.04 3.42 10.05
C GLY A 38 13.00 3.70 8.55
N ILE A 39 14.15 3.90 7.92
CA ILE A 39 14.26 4.13 6.47
C ILE A 39 13.72 2.92 5.69
N THR A 40 14.12 1.71 6.07
CA THR A 40 13.68 0.48 5.40
C THR A 40 12.15 0.31 5.48
N ALA A 41 11.57 0.58 6.65
CA ALA A 41 10.13 0.54 6.84
C ALA A 41 9.40 1.59 5.97
N CYS A 42 9.93 2.82 5.89
CA CYS A 42 9.36 3.87 5.04
C CYS A 42 9.36 3.49 3.55
N VAL A 43 10.46 2.91 3.05
CA VAL A 43 10.54 2.45 1.65
C VAL A 43 9.46 1.40 1.37
N GLY A 44 9.29 0.41 2.26
CA GLY A 44 8.25 -0.61 2.09
C GLY A 44 6.83 -0.05 2.04
N VAL A 45 6.52 0.95 2.87
CA VAL A 45 5.22 1.63 2.85
C VAL A 45 5.03 2.43 1.55
N PHE A 46 6.08 3.07 1.07
CA PHE A 46 6.05 3.84 -0.18
C PHE A 46 5.76 2.93 -1.38
N ASP A 47 6.45 1.81 -1.48
CA ASP A 47 6.24 0.82 -2.56
C ASP A 47 4.81 0.27 -2.53
N ALA A 48 4.30 -0.09 -1.35
CA ALA A 48 2.92 -0.55 -1.19
C ALA A 48 1.89 0.52 -1.61
N SER A 49 2.13 1.79 -1.24
CA SER A 49 1.22 2.89 -1.60
C SER A 49 1.21 3.18 -3.10
N THR A 50 2.37 3.05 -3.76
CA THR A 50 2.51 3.22 -5.21
C THR A 50 1.77 2.12 -5.95
N PHE A 51 1.94 0.87 -5.51
CA PHE A 51 1.21 -0.26 -6.05
C PHE A 51 -0.32 -0.07 -5.95
N VAL A 52 -0.84 0.34 -4.78
CA VAL A 52 -2.27 0.58 -4.59
C VAL A 52 -2.81 1.65 -5.54
N LYS A 53 -2.07 2.75 -5.75
CA LYS A 53 -2.46 3.80 -6.71
C LYS A 53 -2.49 3.26 -8.14
N GLN A 54 -1.49 2.51 -8.54
CA GLN A 54 -1.44 1.90 -9.87
C GLN A 54 -2.59 0.90 -10.06
N ALA A 55 -2.83 0.01 -9.10
CA ALA A 55 -3.94 -0.94 -9.13
C ALA A 55 -5.31 -0.23 -9.23
N SER A 56 -5.51 0.88 -8.52
CA SER A 56 -6.73 1.69 -8.62
C SER A 56 -6.90 2.32 -9.99
N ASN A 57 -5.82 2.75 -10.64
CA ASN A 57 -5.87 3.29 -12.00
C ASN A 57 -6.21 2.20 -13.02
N VAL A 58 -5.64 0.99 -12.85
CA VAL A 58 -5.97 -0.19 -13.69
C VAL A 58 -7.44 -0.53 -13.53
N LEU A 59 -7.94 -0.59 -12.29
CA LEU A 59 -9.34 -0.84 -12.01
C LEU A 59 -10.25 0.17 -12.69
N ALA A 60 -10.00 1.47 -12.51
CA ALA A 60 -10.80 2.53 -13.09
C ALA A 60 -10.82 2.47 -14.62
N ARG A 61 -9.70 2.09 -15.23
CA ARG A 61 -9.62 1.93 -16.68
C ARG A 61 -10.33 0.66 -17.13
N GLY A 62 -10.10 -0.47 -16.49
CA GLY A 62 -10.80 -1.72 -16.82
C GLY A 62 -12.31 -1.56 -16.73
N ASP A 63 -12.81 -0.86 -15.71
CA ASP A 63 -14.23 -0.52 -15.57
C ASP A 63 -14.74 0.42 -16.68
N ALA A 64 -13.91 1.31 -17.19
CA ALA A 64 -14.29 2.21 -18.29
C ALA A 64 -14.29 1.50 -19.66
N GLU A 65 -13.33 0.60 -19.89
CA GLU A 65 -13.23 -0.20 -21.12
C GLU A 65 -14.28 -1.32 -21.17
N HIS A 66 -14.59 -1.88 -19.98
CA HIS A 66 -15.55 -2.97 -19.83
C HIS A 66 -16.61 -2.60 -18.77
N PRO A 67 -17.54 -1.69 -19.11
CA PRO A 67 -18.58 -1.27 -18.14
C PRO A 67 -19.43 -2.47 -17.75
N LEU A 68 -19.86 -2.51 -16.48
CA LEU A 68 -20.88 -3.45 -16.03
C LEU A 68 -22.19 -3.10 -16.72
N VAL A 69 -22.59 -3.89 -17.73
CA VAL A 69 -23.84 -3.69 -18.44
C VAL A 69 -24.93 -4.48 -17.74
N ILE A 70 -25.83 -3.74 -17.10
CA ILE A 70 -27.04 -4.29 -16.47
C ILE A 70 -28.11 -4.40 -17.57
N GLN A 71 -28.00 -5.37 -18.46
CA GLN A 71 -29.06 -5.66 -19.43
C GLN A 71 -29.34 -7.16 -19.48
N ASN A 72 -30.48 -7.54 -18.93
CA ASN A 72 -31.18 -8.83 -19.06
C ASN A 72 -30.44 -10.13 -18.69
N ASP A 73 -29.14 -10.12 -18.57
CA ASP A 73 -28.35 -11.20 -18.00
C ASP A 73 -27.21 -10.54 -17.23
N PRO A 74 -27.23 -10.61 -15.93
CA PRO A 74 -26.29 -9.84 -15.17
C PRO A 74 -24.93 -10.51 -15.20
N VAL A 75 -24.01 -9.81 -15.76
CA VAL A 75 -22.64 -9.82 -15.34
C VAL A 75 -21.87 -11.06 -15.76
N GLU A 76 -21.45 -11.10 -16.99
CA GLU A 76 -20.48 -12.09 -17.45
C GLU A 76 -19.15 -11.96 -16.70
N ASP A 77 -18.60 -13.09 -16.28
CA ASP A 77 -17.22 -13.20 -15.84
C ASP A 77 -16.29 -12.70 -16.94
N LEU A 78 -15.42 -11.79 -16.61
CA LEU A 78 -14.51 -11.19 -17.56
C LEU A 78 -13.07 -11.40 -17.13
N ALA A 79 -12.33 -12.21 -17.87
CA ALA A 79 -10.89 -12.33 -17.74
C ALA A 79 -10.23 -11.59 -18.92
N VAL A 80 -9.73 -10.39 -18.70
CA VAL A 80 -9.03 -9.60 -19.71
C VAL A 80 -7.65 -9.24 -19.20
N ALA A 81 -6.63 -9.61 -19.98
CA ALA A 81 -5.36 -8.92 -19.89
C ALA A 81 -5.58 -7.53 -20.52
N PRO A 82 -5.39 -6.42 -19.79
CA PRO A 82 -5.53 -5.10 -20.38
C PRO A 82 -4.57 -5.00 -21.55
N ASP A 83 -5.14 -4.82 -22.74
CA ASP A 83 -4.38 -4.74 -23.97
C ASP A 83 -3.43 -3.55 -23.90
N GLY A 84 -2.18 -3.80 -24.04
CA GLY A 84 -0.91 -3.06 -23.96
C GLY A 84 -0.83 -1.57 -24.13
N SER A 85 -1.88 -0.81 -24.15
CA SER A 85 -1.75 0.62 -24.48
C SER A 85 -1.52 1.57 -23.31
N LEU A 86 -1.75 1.15 -22.05
CA LEU A 86 -1.52 2.03 -20.90
C LEU A 86 -0.96 1.36 -19.62
N LEU A 87 -1.05 0.04 -19.48
CA LEU A 87 -0.63 -0.66 -18.29
C LEU A 87 -0.03 -2.02 -18.68
N ASP A 88 1.05 -1.97 -19.47
CA ASP A 88 1.84 -3.14 -19.80
C ASP A 88 2.21 -3.92 -18.54
N GLY A 89 1.86 -5.19 -18.53
CA GLY A 89 2.19 -6.08 -17.43
C GLY A 89 1.18 -6.12 -16.28
N TRP A 90 -0.07 -5.66 -16.48
CA TRP A 90 -1.16 -5.84 -15.52
C TRP A 90 -2.23 -6.78 -16.07
N THR A 91 -2.82 -7.56 -15.18
CA THR A 91 -4.00 -8.39 -15.46
C THR A 91 -5.21 -7.83 -14.72
N TYR A 92 -6.37 -7.89 -15.38
CA TYR A 92 -7.65 -7.49 -14.83
C TYR A 92 -8.63 -8.65 -15.02
N GLU A 93 -9.14 -9.18 -13.92
CA GLU A 93 -10.11 -10.25 -13.89
C GLU A 93 -11.32 -9.80 -13.09
N ARG A 94 -12.51 -10.04 -13.58
CA ARG A 94 -13.75 -9.70 -12.90
C ARG A 94 -14.62 -10.94 -12.82
N GLU A 95 -15.01 -11.29 -11.62
CA GLU A 95 -15.93 -12.37 -11.28
C GLU A 95 -17.18 -11.78 -10.65
N CYS A 96 -18.34 -12.28 -11.03
CA CYS A 96 -19.60 -11.82 -10.54
C CYS A 96 -20.37 -12.99 -9.95
N LEU A 97 -20.67 -12.91 -8.68
CA LEU A 97 -21.34 -13.92 -7.90
C LEU A 97 -22.70 -13.37 -7.47
N GLU A 98 -23.77 -14.12 -7.74
CA GLU A 98 -25.11 -13.81 -7.21
C GLU A 98 -25.14 -14.21 -5.73
N ASP A 99 -25.71 -13.35 -4.88
CA ASP A 99 -25.88 -13.64 -3.48
C ASP A 99 -27.00 -14.68 -3.29
N GLU A 100 -26.75 -15.73 -2.50
CA GLU A 100 -27.72 -16.80 -2.28
C GLU A 100 -28.88 -16.37 -1.35
N ASP A 101 -28.69 -15.33 -0.56
CA ASP A 101 -29.65 -14.87 0.47
C ASP A 101 -30.55 -13.73 -0.02
N GLU A 102 -30.12 -12.93 -1.01
CA GLU A 102 -30.85 -11.78 -1.54
C GLU A 102 -30.94 -11.80 -3.07
N ASP A 103 -32.14 -12.05 -3.60
CA ASP A 103 -32.41 -12.01 -5.05
C ASP A 103 -32.04 -10.65 -5.65
N GLY A 104 -31.22 -10.66 -6.70
CA GLY A 104 -30.78 -9.45 -7.40
C GLY A 104 -29.59 -8.73 -6.77
N LEU A 105 -29.00 -9.28 -5.70
CA LEU A 105 -27.74 -8.79 -5.15
C LEU A 105 -26.58 -9.58 -5.75
N PHE A 106 -25.63 -8.86 -6.32
CA PHE A 106 -24.43 -9.43 -6.92
C PHE A 106 -23.17 -8.92 -6.20
N GLU A 107 -22.28 -9.83 -5.87
CA GLU A 107 -20.94 -9.52 -5.42
C GLU A 107 -19.99 -9.52 -6.64
N VAL A 108 -19.49 -8.34 -7.00
CA VAL A 108 -18.53 -8.15 -8.09
C VAL A 108 -17.13 -8.11 -7.51
N ARG A 109 -16.35 -9.15 -7.74
CA ARG A 109 -14.94 -9.26 -7.35
C ARG A 109 -14.07 -8.91 -8.54
N THR A 110 -13.31 -7.82 -8.44
CA THR A 110 -12.35 -7.46 -9.45
C THR A 110 -10.93 -7.65 -8.92
N ARG A 111 -10.20 -8.54 -9.54
CA ARG A 111 -8.80 -8.84 -9.23
C ARG A 111 -7.90 -8.11 -10.20
N VAL A 112 -6.98 -7.33 -9.69
CA VAL A 112 -5.96 -6.62 -10.46
C VAL A 112 -4.60 -7.09 -9.98
N ALA A 113 -3.78 -7.60 -10.89
CA ALA A 113 -2.47 -8.13 -10.56
C ALA A 113 -1.40 -7.59 -11.50
N GLN A 114 -0.20 -7.41 -10.98
CA GLN A 114 0.97 -6.99 -11.76
C GLN A 114 1.77 -8.22 -12.21
N GLY A 115 2.13 -8.25 -13.49
CA GLY A 115 2.92 -9.31 -14.10
C GLY A 115 2.11 -10.21 -15.05
N PRO A 116 2.78 -10.87 -15.99
CA PRO A 116 2.16 -11.81 -16.91
C PRO A 116 1.64 -13.02 -16.11
N GLY A 117 0.33 -13.21 -16.09
CA GLY A 117 -0.31 -14.31 -15.35
C GLY A 117 -0.61 -14.03 -13.88
N GLY A 118 -0.43 -12.78 -13.39
CA GLY A 118 -0.77 -12.43 -12.01
C GLY A 118 0.20 -12.96 -10.95
N GLU A 119 1.43 -13.29 -11.32
CA GLU A 119 2.45 -13.81 -10.41
C GLU A 119 3.07 -12.75 -9.47
N GLY A 120 2.75 -11.48 -9.70
CA GLY A 120 3.24 -10.37 -8.89
C GLY A 120 2.31 -10.00 -7.73
N ASN A 121 2.41 -8.75 -7.31
CA ASN A 121 1.48 -8.19 -6.33
C ASN A 121 0.06 -8.15 -6.90
N GLU A 122 -0.91 -8.57 -6.10
CA GLU A 122 -2.32 -8.57 -6.48
C GLU A 122 -3.18 -7.76 -5.51
N ARG A 123 -4.31 -7.27 -6.00
CA ARG A 123 -5.33 -6.61 -5.21
C ARG A 123 -6.71 -7.02 -5.69
N THR A 124 -7.56 -7.41 -4.75
CA THR A 124 -8.96 -7.70 -5.03
C THR A 124 -9.82 -6.55 -4.52
N PHE A 125 -10.70 -6.05 -5.38
CA PHE A 125 -11.70 -5.05 -5.07
C PHE A 125 -13.06 -5.73 -5.09
N VAL A 126 -13.85 -5.53 -4.04
CA VAL A 126 -15.19 -6.09 -3.93
C VAL A 126 -16.21 -4.97 -3.96
N ARG A 127 -17.23 -5.10 -4.80
CA ARG A 127 -18.37 -4.21 -4.90
C ARG A 127 -19.65 -5.00 -4.80
N LEU A 128 -20.64 -4.45 -4.14
CA LEU A 128 -22.00 -4.98 -4.13
C LEU A 128 -22.83 -4.21 -5.17
N LEU A 129 -23.49 -4.94 -6.05
CA LEU A 129 -24.37 -4.40 -7.07
C LEU A 129 -25.77 -4.95 -6.85
N TYR A 130 -26.76 -4.06 -6.71
CA TYR A 130 -28.15 -4.47 -6.61
C TYR A 130 -28.89 -4.20 -7.92
N VAL A 131 -29.50 -5.24 -8.48
CA VAL A 131 -30.28 -5.21 -9.72
C VAL A 131 -31.70 -5.66 -9.39
N PRO A 132 -32.65 -4.73 -9.17
CA PRO A 132 -33.97 -5.03 -8.62
C PRO A 132 -34.85 -5.94 -9.48
N ASP A 133 -34.56 -6.14 -10.75
CA ASP A 133 -35.37 -6.91 -11.70
C ASP A 133 -34.71 -8.23 -12.18
N ALA A 134 -33.55 -8.59 -11.65
CA ALA A 134 -32.83 -9.81 -12.07
C ALA A 134 -33.55 -11.12 -11.69
N GLY A 135 -34.39 -11.09 -10.65
CA GLY A 135 -35.20 -12.25 -10.18
C GLY A 135 -36.55 -12.47 -10.91
N GLY A 136 -36.90 -11.63 -11.90
CA GLY A 136 -38.24 -11.60 -12.49
C GLY A 136 -38.48 -12.44 -13.75
N SER A 137 -37.52 -13.16 -14.27
CA SER A 137 -37.64 -13.89 -15.57
C SER A 137 -37.72 -15.40 -15.43
N SER A 138 -38.47 -15.90 -14.44
CA SER A 138 -38.84 -17.32 -14.39
C SER A 138 -40.35 -17.48 -14.18
N LYS A 139 -41.10 -17.32 -15.30
CA LYS A 139 -42.42 -17.96 -15.47
C LYS A 139 -42.64 -18.31 -16.93
#